data_3813c8baf2c161c71a4604e329bdd8a7
#
_entry.id   3813c8baf2c161c71a4604e329bdd8a7
#
_cell.length_a   1.000
_cell.length_b   1.000
_cell.length_c   1.000
_cell.angle_alpha   90.00
_cell.angle_beta   90.00
_cell.angle_gamma   90.00
#
_symmetry.space_group_name_H-M   'P 1'
#
loop_
_entity.id
_entity.type
_entity.pdbx_description
1 polymer ?
#
loop_
_entity_poly.entity_id
_entity_poly.type
_entity_poly.pdbx_seq_one_letter_code
_entity_poly.pdbx_strand_id
1 'polypeptide(L)'
;MVRKNVITALIVFTILISAIASASAQPASAWQKNASAWQTSIPLNQALVLEGGETTNPREYDPHTTYGSGDKRVFSGLVSFDPQLNLTADLAESWDISADGMTYTFKLRQNAKFHDGRPVTAQDVVYSWERAASPALASDTALTYLGDIVGIREYAAGQADHIAGIQALDDHTLQVTIDAPKPYFLLKLTYPTSFIVDKANVESGKDWYRHPNGTGPYRLIEWKPFERIVYQANQDFYLGAPSIPYIVINLYSGDSQRLYETGDVDITSVYSIERFTDPTEPLHNELRTGVSLCTGYVVFDSTQPPFDDVNVRKAFSMAFNRQQFIEVIFPDRALPAIGLYPPGLPGFNISLQGLPYDPQKARELLKQSKYGMNLPPIVFTDAGIGSDISPDIAAMADMWKKNLGVTITIENLEPNFYYDQIYSNNHGQLFSGGWCADYPDPENFADVLFHTGSPQNNGGYSNPELDALLEAARIEPDVTKRIAMYQQAEQIIVDDAAALFTIHYLNFELVKPYVKGYVLTPIDIPIERYMWLEGK
;
A
#
# COMPACT_ATOMS: atom_id res chain seq x y z
N MET A 1 37.77 41.58 -46.53
CA MET A 1 38.99 42.02 -45.82
C MET A 1 38.96 41.43 -44.43
N VAL A 2 39.88 40.51 -44.24
CA VAL A 2 40.81 40.20 -43.13
C VAL A 2 40.12 39.50 -41.93
N ARG A 3 40.20 38.23 -41.79
CA ARG A 3 41.19 37.26 -41.23
C ARG A 3 41.90 37.72 -39.95
N LYS A 4 41.86 36.77 -38.95
CA LYS A 4 42.58 36.66 -37.67
C LYS A 4 41.75 37.12 -36.46
N ASN A 5 41.39 36.25 -35.46
CA ASN A 5 42.24 35.37 -34.64
C ASN A 5 41.42 34.21 -34.04
N VAL A 6 41.75 33.00 -34.48
CA VAL A 6 41.60 31.77 -33.74
C VAL A 6 42.98 31.55 -33.11
N ILE A 7 43.06 31.19 -31.87
CA ILE A 7 44.16 30.75 -31.02
C ILE A 7 44.22 31.61 -29.76
N THR A 8 43.51 31.17 -28.70
CA THR A 8 43.94 31.24 -27.31
C THR A 8 42.75 30.83 -26.40
N ALA A 9 42.43 29.54 -26.38
CA ALA A 9 41.58 28.96 -25.33
C ALA A 9 41.84 27.44 -25.20
N LEU A 10 43.11 27.10 -25.12
CA LEU A 10 43.53 25.71 -24.89
C LEU A 10 44.76 25.72 -23.99
N ILE A 11 44.67 26.15 -22.76
CA ILE A 11 45.58 25.92 -21.62
C ILE A 11 44.93 26.55 -20.39
N VAL A 12 43.90 25.96 -19.81
CA VAL A 12 43.51 26.02 -18.40
C VAL A 12 42.53 24.85 -18.13
N PHE A 13 42.94 23.63 -18.41
CA PHE A 13 42.18 22.43 -18.00
C PHE A 13 43.12 21.32 -17.52
N THR A 14 44.17 21.69 -16.81
CA THR A 14 45.09 20.71 -16.24
C THR A 14 45.71 21.31 -14.98
N ILE A 15 44.98 21.49 -13.89
CA ILE A 15 45.45 21.54 -12.49
C ILE A 15 44.16 21.76 -11.67
N LEU A 16 43.34 20.70 -11.45
CA LEU A 16 42.37 20.57 -10.33
C LEU A 16 41.97 19.10 -10.16
N ILE A 17 42.96 18.20 -10.21
CA ILE A 17 42.80 16.82 -9.78
C ILE A 17 43.94 16.56 -8.80
N SER A 18 43.81 17.07 -7.57
CA SER A 18 44.57 16.58 -6.43
C SER A 18 44.12 17.32 -5.14
N ALA A 19 42.86 17.14 -4.76
CA ALA A 19 42.40 17.40 -3.40
C ALA A 19 41.09 16.64 -3.14
N ILE A 20 41.02 15.34 -3.49
CA ILE A 20 40.10 14.44 -2.81
C ILE A 20 40.91 13.85 -1.65
N ALA A 21 41.06 14.67 -0.63
CA ALA A 21 41.61 14.27 0.64
C ALA A 21 40.63 13.33 1.34
N SER A 22 41.12 12.15 1.65
CA SER A 22 40.89 11.39 2.89
C SER A 22 39.66 11.86 3.71
N ALA A 23 38.47 11.46 3.27
CA ALA A 23 37.39 11.22 4.24
C ALA A 23 37.88 10.05 5.10
N SER A 24 38.24 10.33 6.33
CA SER A 24 38.54 9.32 7.34
C SER A 24 37.34 8.41 7.43
N ALA A 25 37.47 7.18 6.93
CA ALA A 25 36.46 6.15 7.08
C ALA A 25 36.24 6.00 8.61
N GLN A 26 35.05 6.36 9.06
CA GLN A 26 34.63 5.99 10.41
C GLN A 26 34.76 4.47 10.51
N PRO A 27 35.22 3.96 11.64
CA PRO A 27 35.34 2.53 11.83
C PRO A 27 33.95 1.92 11.64
N ALA A 28 33.85 0.99 10.69
CA ALA A 28 32.63 0.24 10.45
C ALA A 28 32.11 -0.30 11.79
N SER A 29 30.84 -0.04 12.08
CA SER A 29 30.18 -0.55 13.27
C SER A 29 30.33 -2.07 13.32
N ALA A 30 30.17 -2.69 14.48
CA ALA A 30 30.21 -4.16 14.61
C ALA A 30 29.28 -4.87 13.62
N TRP A 31 28.19 -4.21 13.20
CA TRP A 31 27.24 -4.59 12.17
C TRP A 31 27.86 -4.65 10.77
N GLN A 32 28.62 -3.63 10.35
CA GLN A 32 29.27 -3.60 9.04
C GLN A 32 30.38 -4.65 8.92
N LYS A 33 31.01 -5.03 10.02
CA LYS A 33 32.00 -6.11 10.04
C LYS A 33 31.39 -7.49 9.88
N ASN A 34 30.13 -7.68 10.28
CA ASN A 34 29.40 -8.93 10.08
C ASN A 34 28.78 -9.04 8.68
N ALA A 35 28.43 -7.94 8.03
CA ALA A 35 27.86 -7.94 6.66
C ALA A 35 28.81 -8.54 5.61
N SER A 36 30.13 -8.47 5.81
CA SER A 36 31.11 -9.08 4.89
C SER A 36 31.30 -10.60 5.07
N ALA A 37 30.73 -11.21 6.12
CA ALA A 37 30.83 -12.65 6.41
C ALA A 37 29.70 -13.50 5.79
N TRP A 38 28.70 -12.88 5.15
CA TRP A 38 27.45 -13.54 4.72
C TRP A 38 27.43 -13.98 3.25
N GLN A 39 28.59 -14.23 2.60
CA GLN A 39 28.64 -14.89 1.29
C GLN A 39 28.41 -16.42 1.43
N THR A 40 27.38 -16.82 2.14
CA THR A 40 26.96 -18.22 2.18
C THR A 40 26.09 -18.54 0.97
N SER A 41 26.39 -19.62 0.26
CA SER A 41 25.49 -20.17 -0.74
C SER A 41 24.22 -20.64 -0.04
N ILE A 42 23.09 -19.94 -0.30
CA ILE A 42 21.79 -20.32 0.25
C ILE A 42 21.40 -21.67 -0.36
N PRO A 43 21.07 -22.69 0.46
CA PRO A 43 20.61 -23.96 -0.06
C PRO A 43 19.18 -23.81 -0.59
N LEU A 44 19.03 -23.69 -1.92
CA LEU A 44 17.73 -23.40 -2.56
C LEU A 44 16.67 -24.49 -2.27
N ASN A 45 17.08 -25.71 -1.97
CA ASN A 45 16.17 -26.77 -1.53
C ASN A 45 15.61 -26.57 -0.10
N GLN A 46 16.08 -25.57 0.63
CA GLN A 46 15.57 -25.13 1.93
C GLN A 46 15.00 -23.71 1.90
N ALA A 47 14.91 -23.13 0.71
CA ALA A 47 14.44 -21.77 0.54
C ALA A 47 13.09 -21.74 -0.18
N LEU A 48 12.21 -20.85 0.23
CA LEU A 48 11.08 -20.39 -0.57
C LEU A 48 11.63 -19.32 -1.53
N VAL A 49 11.52 -19.57 -2.82
CA VAL A 49 12.00 -18.65 -3.85
C VAL A 49 10.81 -17.93 -4.47
N LEU A 50 10.81 -16.63 -4.36
CA LEU A 50 9.77 -15.72 -4.87
C LEU A 50 10.37 -14.79 -5.91
N GLU A 51 9.51 -14.19 -6.70
CA GLU A 51 9.90 -13.06 -7.53
C GLU A 51 9.47 -11.74 -6.90
N GLY A 52 10.24 -10.69 -7.13
CA GLY A 52 9.93 -9.34 -6.69
C GLY A 52 9.28 -8.47 -7.78
N GLY A 53 8.91 -9.07 -8.93
CA GLY A 53 8.39 -8.36 -10.09
C GLY A 53 9.49 -7.61 -10.89
N GLU A 54 9.11 -7.07 -12.05
CA GLU A 54 10.07 -6.42 -12.96
C GLU A 54 10.63 -5.09 -12.43
N THR A 55 9.93 -4.46 -11.48
CA THR A 55 10.25 -3.10 -11.01
C THR A 55 10.57 -3.00 -9.52
N THR A 56 10.57 -4.12 -8.80
CA THR A 56 10.63 -4.10 -7.35
C THR A 56 12.04 -4.21 -6.79
N ASN A 57 12.79 -3.15 -6.90
CA ASN A 57 13.84 -2.88 -5.94
C ASN A 57 13.22 -1.95 -4.88
N PRO A 58 12.89 -2.43 -3.67
CA PRO A 58 12.28 -1.59 -2.63
C PRO A 58 13.16 -0.37 -2.38
N ARG A 59 12.57 0.81 -2.33
CA ARG A 59 13.32 2.05 -2.06
C ARG A 59 13.83 2.02 -0.63
N GLU A 60 12.98 1.58 0.29
CA GLU A 60 13.28 1.52 1.72
C GLU A 60 12.41 0.48 2.42
N TYR A 61 12.86 0.05 3.60
CA TYR A 61 12.10 -0.81 4.52
C TYR A 61 11.78 -0.12 5.85
N ASP A 62 11.92 1.19 5.93
CA ASP A 62 11.49 1.95 7.10
C ASP A 62 9.97 1.91 7.21
N PRO A 63 9.37 1.28 8.25
CA PRO A 63 7.93 1.08 8.31
C PRO A 63 7.13 2.37 8.59
N HIS A 64 7.81 3.46 8.95
CA HIS A 64 7.15 4.67 9.42
C HIS A 64 7.07 5.80 8.38
N THR A 65 7.56 5.62 7.16
CA THR A 65 7.72 6.72 6.20
C THR A 65 6.52 6.89 5.30
N THR A 66 6.21 5.91 4.44
CA THR A 66 5.21 6.05 3.38
C THR A 66 4.39 4.77 3.20
N TYR A 67 3.35 4.86 2.38
CA TYR A 67 2.53 3.70 2.02
C TYR A 67 3.37 2.62 1.32
N GLY A 68 3.13 1.36 1.66
CA GLY A 68 3.86 0.22 1.14
C GLY A 68 5.30 0.08 1.64
N SER A 69 5.76 0.95 2.55
CA SER A 69 7.03 0.78 3.26
C SER A 69 6.89 -0.22 4.42
N GLY A 70 8.04 -0.70 4.90
CA GLY A 70 8.09 -1.69 5.97
C GLY A 70 7.88 -3.12 5.47
N ASP A 71 8.56 -4.04 6.11
CA ASP A 71 8.49 -5.46 5.78
C ASP A 71 7.97 -6.26 6.98
N LYS A 72 6.78 -6.83 6.83
CA LYS A 72 6.10 -7.63 7.85
C LYS A 72 6.82 -8.93 8.20
N ARG A 73 7.83 -9.34 7.42
CA ARG A 73 8.74 -10.45 7.76
C ARG A 73 9.76 -10.04 8.80
N VAL A 74 10.16 -8.76 8.77
CA VAL A 74 11.26 -8.21 9.59
C VAL A 74 10.76 -7.51 10.83
N PHE A 75 9.65 -6.79 10.73
CA PHE A 75 9.08 -6.00 11.82
C PHE A 75 7.74 -6.57 12.28
N SER A 76 7.38 -6.33 13.53
CA SER A 76 6.09 -6.71 14.11
C SER A 76 5.41 -5.53 14.79
N GLY A 77 4.06 -5.57 14.82
CA GLY A 77 3.22 -4.70 15.60
C GLY A 77 2.76 -5.33 16.91
N LEU A 78 1.90 -4.63 17.65
CA LEU A 78 1.26 -5.17 18.85
C LEU A 78 0.30 -6.32 18.51
N VAL A 79 -0.38 -6.21 17.39
CA VAL A 79 -1.36 -7.16 16.87
C VAL A 79 -1.09 -7.44 15.39
N SER A 80 -1.58 -8.56 14.88
CA SER A 80 -1.45 -8.94 13.48
C SER A 80 -2.71 -9.68 12.99
N PHE A 81 -2.80 -9.96 11.69
CA PHE A 81 -3.82 -10.86 11.14
C PHE A 81 -3.28 -12.28 10.98
N ASP A 82 -4.17 -13.26 11.20
CA ASP A 82 -3.95 -14.63 10.70
C ASP A 82 -4.34 -14.75 9.21
N PRO A 83 -4.05 -15.89 8.53
CA PRO A 83 -4.42 -16.07 7.13
C PRO A 83 -5.93 -16.00 6.81
N GLN A 84 -6.80 -16.03 7.82
CA GLN A 84 -8.24 -15.88 7.71
C GLN A 84 -8.72 -14.46 8.02
N LEU A 85 -7.77 -13.51 8.17
CA LEU A 85 -8.00 -12.10 8.55
C LEU A 85 -8.62 -11.91 9.95
N ASN A 86 -8.49 -12.87 10.85
CA ASN A 86 -8.81 -12.64 12.24
C ASN A 86 -7.70 -11.83 12.91
N LEU A 87 -8.08 -10.84 13.70
CA LEU A 87 -7.14 -10.09 14.52
C LEU A 87 -6.56 -11.00 15.61
N THR A 88 -5.24 -11.08 15.69
CA THR A 88 -4.51 -11.95 16.62
C THR A 88 -3.47 -11.18 17.42
N ALA A 89 -3.13 -11.74 18.59
CA ALA A 89 -2.03 -11.26 19.42
C ALA A 89 -0.68 -11.47 18.72
N ASP A 90 0.16 -10.40 18.72
CA ASP A 90 1.52 -10.45 18.17
C ASP A 90 2.52 -10.06 19.27
N LEU A 91 3.21 -8.92 19.25
CA LEU A 91 4.08 -8.49 20.36
C LEU A 91 3.31 -8.30 21.66
N ALA A 92 2.05 -7.84 21.60
CA ALA A 92 1.15 -7.94 22.74
C ALA A 92 0.59 -9.37 22.85
N GLU A 93 0.72 -10.00 24.02
CA GLU A 93 0.08 -11.30 24.28
C GLU A 93 -1.42 -11.19 24.60
N SER A 94 -1.84 -10.02 25.09
CA SER A 94 -3.24 -9.69 25.37
C SER A 94 -3.44 -8.19 25.50
N TRP A 95 -4.69 -7.76 25.50
CA TRP A 95 -5.08 -6.38 25.80
C TRP A 95 -6.43 -6.32 26.48
N ASP A 96 -6.62 -5.29 27.30
CA ASP A 96 -7.89 -4.92 27.92
C ASP A 96 -8.37 -3.59 27.35
N ILE A 97 -9.68 -3.45 27.18
CA ILE A 97 -10.33 -2.22 26.70
C ILE A 97 -11.21 -1.71 27.82
N SER A 98 -11.09 -0.42 28.18
CA SER A 98 -11.93 0.23 29.18
C SER A 98 -13.42 0.21 28.77
N ALA A 99 -14.30 0.35 29.76
CA ALA A 99 -15.75 0.27 29.52
C ALA A 99 -16.28 1.36 28.56
N ASP A 100 -15.60 2.49 28.46
CA ASP A 100 -15.91 3.57 27.52
C ASP A 100 -15.31 3.35 26.11
N GLY A 101 -14.53 2.27 25.92
CA GLY A 101 -13.92 1.92 24.65
C GLY A 101 -12.73 2.80 24.23
N MET A 102 -12.21 3.65 25.12
CA MET A 102 -11.21 4.66 24.77
C MET A 102 -9.79 4.33 25.25
N THR A 103 -9.63 3.47 26.26
CA THR A 103 -8.31 3.13 26.80
C THR A 103 -8.02 1.66 26.58
N TYR A 104 -6.87 1.40 25.94
CA TYR A 104 -6.35 0.07 25.67
C TYR A 104 -5.14 -0.18 26.53
N THR A 105 -5.12 -1.27 27.29
CA THR A 105 -3.95 -1.67 28.08
C THR A 105 -3.39 -2.97 27.53
N PHE A 106 -2.25 -2.87 26.83
CA PHE A 106 -1.57 -4.01 26.21
C PHE A 106 -0.57 -4.64 27.18
N LYS A 107 -0.53 -5.97 27.23
CA LYS A 107 0.49 -6.75 27.89
C LYS A 107 1.47 -7.30 26.86
N LEU A 108 2.73 -6.86 26.92
CA LEU A 108 3.76 -7.30 25.98
C LEU A 108 4.33 -8.66 26.40
N ARG A 109 4.67 -9.48 25.40
CA ARG A 109 5.31 -10.77 25.62
C ARG A 109 6.68 -10.61 26.27
N GLN A 110 6.91 -11.29 27.36
CA GLN A 110 8.20 -11.24 28.06
C GLN A 110 9.34 -11.92 27.28
N ASN A 111 9.02 -12.83 26.36
CA ASN A 111 9.98 -13.51 25.49
C ASN A 111 10.23 -12.80 24.16
N ALA A 112 9.57 -11.66 23.89
CA ALA A 112 9.79 -10.89 22.67
C ALA A 112 11.15 -10.21 22.69
N LYS A 113 11.90 -10.36 21.58
CA LYS A 113 13.23 -9.81 21.41
C LYS A 113 13.42 -9.23 20.02
N PHE A 114 14.23 -8.21 19.92
CA PHE A 114 14.81 -7.81 18.66
C PHE A 114 15.75 -8.90 18.10
N HIS A 115 16.07 -8.81 16.83
CA HIS A 115 16.90 -9.80 16.15
C HIS A 115 18.31 -9.95 16.75
N ASP A 116 18.84 -8.92 17.43
CA ASP A 116 20.12 -8.97 18.14
C ASP A 116 20.03 -9.63 19.53
N GLY A 117 18.82 -9.96 20.00
CA GLY A 117 18.55 -10.59 21.28
C GLY A 117 18.17 -9.62 22.41
N ARG A 118 18.15 -8.31 22.19
CA ARG A 118 17.66 -7.32 23.16
C ARG A 118 16.16 -7.51 23.39
N PRO A 119 15.69 -7.55 24.65
CA PRO A 119 14.25 -7.61 24.94
C PRO A 119 13.50 -6.39 24.37
N VAL A 120 12.26 -6.62 23.93
CA VAL A 120 11.32 -5.56 23.53
C VAL A 120 10.62 -5.06 24.80
N THR A 121 10.49 -3.74 24.93
CA THR A 121 9.82 -3.08 26.06
C THR A 121 8.70 -2.16 25.58
N ALA A 122 7.82 -1.77 26.50
CA ALA A 122 6.77 -0.78 26.23
C ALA A 122 7.36 0.58 25.82
N GLN A 123 8.57 0.91 26.28
CA GLN A 123 9.26 2.13 25.88
C GLN A 123 9.70 2.11 24.41
N ASP A 124 9.99 0.92 23.85
CA ASP A 124 10.27 0.78 22.41
C ASP A 124 9.03 1.09 21.56
N VAL A 125 7.83 0.75 22.05
CA VAL A 125 6.56 1.13 21.38
C VAL A 125 6.36 2.64 21.42
N VAL A 126 6.55 3.27 22.59
CA VAL A 126 6.46 4.74 22.73
C VAL A 126 7.42 5.42 21.75
N TYR A 127 8.70 5.01 21.74
CA TYR A 127 9.70 5.54 20.82
C TYR A 127 9.26 5.39 19.34
N SER A 128 8.78 4.20 18.98
CA SER A 128 8.41 3.89 17.59
C SER A 128 7.26 4.77 17.09
N TRP A 129 6.24 4.96 17.90
CA TRP A 129 5.06 5.73 17.52
C TRP A 129 5.32 7.25 17.58
N GLU A 130 6.11 7.72 18.54
CA GLU A 130 6.60 9.11 18.55
C GLU A 130 7.50 9.38 17.33
N ARG A 131 8.38 8.44 16.97
CA ARG A 131 9.17 8.57 15.76
C ARG A 131 8.29 8.62 14.50
N ALA A 132 7.30 7.72 14.38
CA ALA A 132 6.40 7.69 13.24
C ALA A 132 5.63 9.01 13.07
N ALA A 133 5.17 9.61 14.16
CA ALA A 133 4.44 10.87 14.16
C ALA A 133 5.35 12.13 14.22
N SER A 134 6.67 11.96 14.27
CA SER A 134 7.61 13.09 14.39
C SER A 134 7.54 14.03 13.19
N PRO A 135 7.45 15.35 13.41
CA PRO A 135 7.54 16.34 12.31
C PRO A 135 8.80 16.19 11.46
N ALA A 136 9.90 15.71 12.07
CA ALA A 136 11.17 15.54 11.39
C ALA A 136 11.17 14.36 10.40
N LEU A 137 10.34 13.33 10.65
CA LEU A 137 10.19 12.20 9.73
C LEU A 137 9.24 12.55 8.59
N ALA A 138 8.24 13.40 8.83
CA ALA A 138 7.22 13.79 7.86
C ALA A 138 6.52 12.57 7.21
N SER A 139 6.09 11.63 8.03
CA SER A 139 5.43 10.39 7.59
C SER A 139 4.12 10.66 6.87
N ASP A 140 3.93 10.04 5.71
CA ASP A 140 2.66 10.10 4.95
C ASP A 140 1.54 9.30 5.60
N THR A 141 1.89 8.38 6.52
CA THR A 141 0.97 7.36 7.05
C THR A 141 0.63 7.55 8.53
N ALA A 142 1.47 8.24 9.31
CA ALA A 142 1.33 8.30 10.76
C ALA A 142 -0.06 8.77 11.23
N LEU A 143 -0.60 9.83 10.66
CA LEU A 143 -1.90 10.36 11.06
C LEU A 143 -3.09 9.53 10.55
N THR A 144 -2.90 8.72 9.52
CA THR A 144 -3.92 7.77 9.04
C THR A 144 -4.09 6.61 10.05
N TYR A 145 -2.99 6.02 10.50
CA TYR A 145 -3.04 4.80 11.33
C TYR A 145 -2.96 5.05 12.83
N LEU A 146 -2.25 6.06 13.26
CA LEU A 146 -2.09 6.41 14.68
C LEU A 146 -2.84 7.68 15.08
N GLY A 147 -3.46 8.38 14.12
CA GLY A 147 -4.08 9.69 14.31
C GLY A 147 -5.27 9.73 15.27
N ASP A 148 -5.76 8.56 15.71
CA ASP A 148 -6.82 8.41 16.70
C ASP A 148 -6.28 8.54 18.16
N ILE A 149 -4.97 8.47 18.36
CA ILE A 149 -4.34 8.53 19.68
C ILE A 149 -4.33 9.97 20.19
N VAL A 150 -4.77 10.17 21.44
CA VAL A 150 -4.84 11.49 22.09
C VAL A 150 -3.47 12.17 22.08
N GLY A 151 -3.42 13.42 21.61
CA GLY A 151 -2.23 14.25 21.60
C GLY A 151 -1.26 13.99 20.44
N ILE A 152 -1.54 13.04 19.57
CA ILE A 152 -0.64 12.73 18.43
C ILE A 152 -0.62 13.85 17.39
N ARG A 153 -1.73 14.53 17.17
CA ARG A 153 -1.82 15.64 16.20
C ARG A 153 -1.05 16.86 16.67
N GLU A 154 -1.13 17.17 17.95
CA GLU A 154 -0.35 18.22 18.59
C GLU A 154 1.14 17.91 18.54
N TYR A 155 1.52 16.65 18.78
CA TYR A 155 2.90 16.18 18.65
C TYR A 155 3.42 16.28 17.21
N ALA A 156 2.65 15.79 16.24
CA ALA A 156 2.99 15.87 14.82
C ALA A 156 3.08 17.31 14.29
N ALA A 157 2.33 18.23 14.90
CA ALA A 157 2.42 19.66 14.61
C ALA A 157 3.57 20.38 15.33
N GLY A 158 4.38 19.67 16.14
CA GLY A 158 5.47 20.25 16.93
C GLY A 158 4.99 21.12 18.11
N GLN A 159 3.76 20.91 18.57
CA GLN A 159 3.13 21.66 19.67
C GLN A 159 3.22 20.94 21.03
N ALA A 160 3.73 19.70 21.03
CA ALA A 160 3.93 18.89 22.22
C ALA A 160 5.27 18.12 22.12
N ASP A 161 5.89 17.85 23.27
CA ASP A 161 7.15 17.10 23.36
C ASP A 161 6.93 15.58 23.33
N HIS A 162 5.71 15.12 23.65
CA HIS A 162 5.32 13.71 23.73
C HIS A 162 3.87 13.52 23.29
N ILE A 163 3.51 12.29 22.89
CA ILE A 163 2.13 11.90 22.60
C ILE A 163 1.43 11.58 23.92
N ALA A 164 0.49 12.44 24.32
CA ALA A 164 -0.18 12.33 25.62
C ALA A 164 -0.96 11.03 25.85
N GLY A 165 -1.48 10.43 24.77
CA GLY A 165 -2.29 9.20 24.82
C GLY A 165 -1.47 7.91 24.88
N ILE A 166 -0.13 7.95 24.98
CA ILE A 166 0.73 6.74 25.03
C ILE A 166 1.54 6.76 26.30
N GLN A 167 1.48 5.68 27.07
CA GLN A 167 2.22 5.56 28.31
C GLN A 167 2.75 4.14 28.53
N ALA A 168 4.06 3.98 28.69
CA ALA A 168 4.66 2.78 29.27
C ALA A 168 4.45 2.80 30.78
N LEU A 169 3.62 1.92 31.31
CA LEU A 169 3.34 1.80 32.76
C LEU A 169 4.46 1.02 33.46
N ASP A 170 5.02 0.04 32.78
CA ASP A 170 6.20 -0.72 33.13
C ASP A 170 6.84 -1.28 31.83
N ASP A 171 7.88 -2.09 31.93
CA ASP A 171 8.60 -2.63 30.77
C ASP A 171 7.71 -3.48 29.83
N HIS A 172 6.62 -4.06 30.35
CA HIS A 172 5.75 -4.96 29.58
C HIS A 172 4.27 -4.53 29.57
N THR A 173 3.96 -3.33 30.05
CA THR A 173 2.59 -2.80 30.06
C THR A 173 2.55 -1.45 29.38
N LEU A 174 1.84 -1.39 28.25
CA LEU A 174 1.59 -0.16 27.50
C LEU A 174 0.14 0.23 27.66
N GLN A 175 -0.13 1.50 27.94
CA GLN A 175 -1.48 2.07 27.92
C GLN A 175 -1.60 3.06 26.76
N VAL A 176 -2.69 2.94 26.00
CA VAL A 176 -3.00 3.81 24.85
C VAL A 176 -4.40 4.36 25.01
N THR A 177 -4.56 5.67 24.92
CA THR A 177 -5.86 6.35 24.96
C THR A 177 -6.16 6.99 23.63
N ILE A 178 -7.34 6.73 23.08
CA ILE A 178 -7.83 7.29 21.81
C ILE A 178 -8.89 8.36 22.07
N ASP A 179 -9.11 9.22 21.08
CA ASP A 179 -9.98 10.40 21.12
C ASP A 179 -11.49 10.07 21.17
N ALA A 180 -11.88 8.87 20.71
CA ALA A 180 -13.25 8.37 20.72
C ALA A 180 -13.26 6.83 20.65
N PRO A 181 -14.35 6.13 21.04
CA PRO A 181 -14.43 4.67 20.97
C PRO A 181 -14.57 4.21 19.51
N LYS A 182 -13.44 3.85 18.90
CA LYS A 182 -13.36 3.45 17.48
C LYS A 182 -13.18 1.93 17.36
N PRO A 183 -14.19 1.18 16.90
CA PRO A 183 -14.13 -0.29 16.84
C PRO A 183 -13.00 -0.85 15.96
N TYR A 184 -12.52 -0.07 15.00
CA TYR A 184 -11.47 -0.45 14.05
C TYR A 184 -10.06 -0.06 14.51
N PHE A 185 -9.88 0.58 15.67
CA PHE A 185 -8.56 1.06 16.12
C PHE A 185 -7.51 -0.05 16.15
N LEU A 186 -7.83 -1.23 16.67
CA LEU A 186 -6.89 -2.36 16.68
C LEU A 186 -6.53 -2.85 15.28
N LEU A 187 -7.44 -2.73 14.31
CA LEU A 187 -7.15 -3.12 12.92
C LEU A 187 -6.11 -2.19 12.31
N LYS A 188 -6.16 -0.88 12.60
CA LYS A 188 -5.13 0.08 12.17
C LYS A 188 -3.73 -0.29 12.68
N LEU A 189 -3.63 -0.88 13.87
CA LEU A 189 -2.36 -1.29 14.47
C LEU A 189 -1.71 -2.52 13.81
N THR A 190 -2.34 -3.12 12.80
CA THR A 190 -1.73 -4.16 11.96
C THR A 190 -0.92 -3.60 10.80
N TYR A 191 -1.02 -2.29 10.55
CA TYR A 191 -0.30 -1.63 9.46
C TYR A 191 1.14 -1.27 9.87
N PRO A 192 2.11 -1.34 8.95
CA PRO A 192 3.54 -1.15 9.26
C PRO A 192 3.90 0.11 10.04
N THR A 193 3.17 1.21 9.84
CA THR A 193 3.39 2.46 10.59
C THR A 193 3.35 2.30 12.12
N SER A 194 2.63 1.28 12.61
CA SER A 194 2.56 0.96 14.04
C SER A 194 3.64 0.00 14.52
N PHE A 195 4.50 -0.51 13.63
CA PHE A 195 5.50 -1.52 13.97
C PHE A 195 6.63 -0.95 14.83
N ILE A 196 7.22 -1.84 15.62
CA ILE A 196 8.24 -1.48 16.59
C ILE A 196 9.62 -1.54 15.95
N VAL A 197 10.38 -0.44 16.06
CA VAL A 197 11.74 -0.31 15.58
C VAL A 197 12.73 -0.13 16.73
N ASP A 198 13.95 -0.62 16.54
CA ASP A 198 15.04 -0.43 17.51
C ASP A 198 15.66 0.95 17.35
N LYS A 199 15.58 1.76 18.42
CA LYS A 199 16.13 3.12 18.45
C LYS A 199 17.61 3.16 18.05
N ALA A 200 18.44 2.27 18.62
CA ALA A 200 19.87 2.26 18.34
C ALA A 200 20.16 1.90 16.86
N ASN A 201 19.35 1.04 16.26
CA ASN A 201 19.47 0.70 14.86
C ASN A 201 19.04 1.89 13.96
N VAL A 202 17.92 2.54 14.26
CA VAL A 202 17.46 3.75 13.53
C VAL A 202 18.51 4.85 13.58
N GLU A 203 19.11 5.10 14.73
CA GLU A 203 20.13 6.14 14.94
C GLU A 203 21.50 5.77 14.35
N SER A 204 21.69 4.55 13.83
CA SER A 204 22.94 4.11 13.20
C SER A 204 23.24 4.80 11.86
N GLY A 205 22.24 5.38 11.21
CA GLY A 205 22.39 6.13 9.96
C GLY A 205 21.13 6.08 9.07
N LYS A 206 21.12 6.89 8.02
CA LYS A 206 19.97 7.04 7.13
C LYS A 206 19.54 5.76 6.39
N ASP A 207 20.47 4.82 6.19
CA ASP A 207 20.23 3.56 5.49
C ASP A 207 20.08 2.37 6.47
N TRP A 208 19.70 2.64 7.73
CA TRP A 208 19.54 1.64 8.79
C TRP A 208 18.61 0.47 8.39
N TYR A 209 17.58 0.75 7.61
CA TYR A 209 16.60 -0.22 7.13
C TYR A 209 17.18 -1.27 6.16
N ARG A 210 18.41 -1.08 5.66
CA ARG A 210 19.12 -2.10 4.88
C ARG A 210 19.74 -3.18 5.75
N HIS A 211 19.85 -2.91 7.05
CA HIS A 211 20.35 -3.83 8.07
C HIS A 211 19.48 -3.72 9.32
N PRO A 212 18.17 -4.03 9.18
CA PRO A 212 17.20 -3.77 10.23
C PRO A 212 17.39 -4.72 11.41
N ASN A 213 17.32 -4.18 12.63
CA ASN A 213 17.18 -4.94 13.87
C ASN A 213 15.70 -5.00 14.23
N GLY A 214 14.94 -5.84 13.55
CA GLY A 214 13.49 -5.99 13.72
C GLY A 214 13.13 -6.99 14.81
N THR A 215 11.83 -7.28 14.90
CA THR A 215 11.23 -8.21 15.87
C THR A 215 10.51 -9.38 15.19
N GLY A 216 10.47 -9.37 13.86
CA GLY A 216 9.67 -10.27 13.04
C GLY A 216 10.18 -11.70 12.94
N PRO A 217 9.40 -12.56 12.24
CA PRO A 217 9.70 -13.99 12.06
C PRO A 217 10.95 -14.24 11.22
N TYR A 218 11.40 -13.28 10.44
CA TYR A 218 12.58 -13.41 9.59
C TYR A 218 13.53 -12.24 9.79
N ARG A 219 14.82 -12.49 9.54
CA ARG A 219 15.92 -11.52 9.55
C ARG A 219 16.33 -11.23 8.11
N LEU A 220 16.43 -9.96 7.74
CA LEU A 220 17.02 -9.57 6.47
C LEU A 220 18.53 -9.82 6.55
N ILE A 221 19.06 -10.73 5.73
CA ILE A 221 20.50 -11.09 5.74
C ILE A 221 21.24 -10.66 4.48
N GLU A 222 20.55 -10.40 3.39
CA GLU A 222 21.16 -9.89 2.16
C GLU A 222 20.16 -8.99 1.42
N TRP A 223 20.63 -7.86 0.95
CA TRP A 223 19.92 -7.01 0.00
C TRP A 223 20.90 -6.53 -1.07
N LYS A 224 20.84 -7.18 -2.21
CA LYS A 224 21.56 -6.78 -3.43
C LYS A 224 20.58 -6.08 -4.36
N PRO A 225 20.67 -4.75 -4.51
CA PRO A 225 19.81 -4.00 -5.40
C PRO A 225 19.79 -4.60 -6.81
N PHE A 226 18.59 -4.73 -7.39
CA PHE A 226 18.34 -5.27 -8.73
C PHE A 226 18.70 -6.75 -8.94
N GLU A 227 19.19 -7.45 -7.90
CA GLU A 227 19.49 -8.87 -7.95
C GLU A 227 18.54 -9.68 -7.07
N ARG A 228 18.67 -9.54 -5.74
CA ARG A 228 17.87 -10.31 -4.78
C ARG A 228 17.86 -9.74 -3.38
N ILE A 229 16.85 -10.17 -2.63
CA ILE A 229 16.74 -10.00 -1.19
C ILE A 229 16.66 -11.38 -0.56
N VAL A 230 17.34 -11.59 0.57
CA VAL A 230 17.35 -12.87 1.30
C VAL A 230 16.99 -12.65 2.75
N TYR A 231 16.05 -13.45 3.22
CA TYR A 231 15.67 -13.53 4.62
C TYR A 231 16.03 -14.89 5.20
N GLN A 232 16.37 -14.90 6.47
CA GLN A 232 16.62 -16.11 7.26
C GLN A 232 15.61 -16.19 8.42
N ALA A 233 15.07 -17.37 8.68
CA ALA A 233 14.16 -17.63 9.79
C ALA A 233 14.78 -17.18 11.13
N ASN A 234 14.02 -16.41 11.90
CA ASN A 234 14.38 -16.04 13.26
C ASN A 234 14.09 -17.21 14.19
N GLN A 235 15.14 -17.93 14.62
CA GLN A 235 15.01 -19.11 15.47
C GLN A 235 14.49 -18.77 16.88
N ASP A 236 14.64 -17.52 17.31
CA ASP A 236 14.19 -17.01 18.59
C ASP A 236 12.86 -16.24 18.49
N PHE A 237 12.12 -16.41 17.39
CA PHE A 237 10.85 -15.72 17.22
C PHE A 237 9.85 -16.13 18.31
N TYR A 238 9.28 -15.17 19.00
CA TYR A 238 8.47 -15.37 20.20
C TYR A 238 7.18 -16.19 20.01
N LEU A 239 6.68 -16.32 18.77
CA LEU A 239 5.55 -17.19 18.41
C LEU A 239 5.98 -18.54 17.83
N GLY A 240 7.27 -18.85 17.88
CA GLY A 240 7.87 -20.07 17.31
C GLY A 240 8.57 -19.81 15.99
N ALA A 241 9.72 -20.45 15.79
CA ALA A 241 10.52 -20.30 14.59
C ALA A 241 9.73 -20.70 13.33
N PRO A 242 9.80 -19.91 12.24
CA PRO A 242 9.25 -20.32 10.96
C PRO A 242 9.84 -21.65 10.46
N SER A 243 9.03 -22.46 9.80
CA SER A 243 9.48 -23.77 9.27
C SER A 243 10.34 -23.63 8.01
N ILE A 244 10.21 -22.53 7.25
CA ILE A 244 11.02 -22.25 6.05
C ILE A 244 12.29 -21.54 6.48
N PRO A 245 13.49 -22.16 6.32
CA PRO A 245 14.75 -21.58 6.79
C PRO A 245 15.13 -20.28 6.07
N TYR A 246 14.83 -20.17 4.78
CA TYR A 246 15.19 -19.02 3.96
C TYR A 246 14.06 -18.61 3.04
N ILE A 247 13.92 -17.31 2.80
CA ILE A 247 13.11 -16.75 1.72
C ILE A 247 14.08 -15.98 0.80
N VAL A 248 14.02 -16.26 -0.49
CA VAL A 248 14.81 -15.57 -1.52
C VAL A 248 13.84 -14.88 -2.45
N ILE A 249 13.95 -13.57 -2.57
CA ILE A 249 13.17 -12.77 -3.53
C ILE A 249 14.11 -12.35 -4.65
N ASN A 250 13.88 -12.86 -5.85
CA ASN A 250 14.62 -12.47 -7.04
C ASN A 250 14.06 -11.16 -7.61
N LEU A 251 14.89 -10.14 -7.73
CA LEU A 251 14.53 -8.85 -8.30
C LEU A 251 14.88 -8.84 -9.80
N TYR A 252 14.05 -8.20 -10.63
CA TYR A 252 14.27 -8.11 -12.09
C TYR A 252 14.56 -9.45 -12.79
N SER A 253 13.87 -10.48 -12.37
CA SER A 253 14.17 -11.85 -12.78
C SER A 253 13.58 -12.24 -14.15
N GLY A 254 12.78 -11.39 -14.79
CA GLY A 254 12.19 -11.62 -16.10
C GLY A 254 10.72 -12.04 -16.06
N ASP A 255 10.28 -12.85 -17.03
CA ASP A 255 8.89 -13.30 -17.13
C ASP A 255 8.55 -14.29 -16.00
N SER A 256 7.65 -13.87 -15.14
CA SER A 256 7.24 -14.55 -13.91
C SER A 256 6.73 -15.97 -14.15
N GLN A 257 5.86 -16.13 -15.15
CA GLN A 257 5.27 -17.42 -15.47
C GLN A 257 6.33 -18.39 -15.97
N ARG A 258 7.27 -17.93 -16.80
CA ARG A 258 8.37 -18.76 -17.29
C ARG A 258 9.30 -19.20 -16.15
N LEU A 259 9.62 -18.30 -15.22
CA LEU A 259 10.43 -18.64 -14.05
C LEU A 259 9.76 -19.73 -13.20
N TYR A 260 8.44 -19.67 -13.06
CA TYR A 260 7.69 -20.69 -12.38
C TYR A 260 7.71 -22.03 -13.14
N GLU A 261 7.50 -22.02 -14.45
CA GLU A 261 7.51 -23.24 -15.28
C GLU A 261 8.90 -23.93 -15.29
N THR A 262 9.98 -23.15 -15.26
CA THR A 262 11.35 -23.67 -15.17
C THR A 262 11.76 -24.10 -13.76
N GLY A 263 10.97 -23.75 -12.73
CA GLY A 263 11.25 -24.08 -11.34
C GLY A 263 12.23 -23.12 -10.66
N ASP A 264 12.42 -21.93 -11.23
CA ASP A 264 13.29 -20.90 -10.68
C ASP A 264 12.60 -20.10 -9.57
N VAL A 265 11.24 -20.12 -9.52
CA VAL A 265 10.42 -19.56 -8.43
C VAL A 265 9.35 -20.56 -8.00
N ASP A 266 8.92 -20.48 -6.75
CA ASP A 266 8.00 -21.41 -6.12
C ASP A 266 6.54 -20.93 -6.12
N ILE A 267 6.35 -19.61 -6.15
CA ILE A 267 5.04 -18.93 -6.23
C ILE A 267 5.17 -17.78 -7.22
N THR A 268 4.15 -17.58 -8.04
CA THR A 268 4.10 -16.45 -8.98
C THR A 268 2.68 -16.00 -9.24
N SER A 269 2.48 -14.71 -9.44
CA SER A 269 1.22 -14.16 -9.92
C SER A 269 1.02 -14.46 -11.41
N VAL A 270 -0.22 -14.68 -11.83
CA VAL A 270 -0.59 -14.99 -13.21
C VAL A 270 -1.41 -13.88 -13.82
N TYR A 271 -0.99 -13.38 -14.98
CA TYR A 271 -1.67 -12.32 -15.72
C TYR A 271 -2.71 -12.82 -16.74
N SER A 272 -2.62 -14.05 -17.22
CA SER A 272 -3.60 -14.68 -18.10
C SER A 272 -3.91 -16.07 -17.57
N ILE A 273 -5.18 -16.29 -17.17
CA ILE A 273 -5.60 -17.53 -16.52
C ILE A 273 -6.22 -18.53 -17.49
N GLU A 274 -6.58 -18.12 -18.71
CA GLU A 274 -7.29 -18.95 -19.68
C GLU A 274 -6.66 -20.35 -19.83
N ARG A 275 -5.32 -20.38 -19.97
CA ARG A 275 -4.56 -21.64 -20.05
C ARG A 275 -4.73 -22.50 -18.82
N PHE A 276 -4.69 -21.93 -17.62
CA PHE A 276 -4.65 -22.67 -16.34
C PHE A 276 -6.04 -23.10 -15.87
N THR A 277 -7.11 -22.59 -16.49
CA THR A 277 -8.48 -23.07 -16.22
C THR A 277 -8.82 -24.35 -16.96
N ASP A 278 -8.04 -24.75 -17.97
CA ASP A 278 -8.17 -26.02 -18.65
C ASP A 278 -7.73 -27.18 -17.73
N PRO A 279 -8.63 -28.15 -17.40
CA PRO A 279 -8.28 -29.29 -16.54
C PRO A 279 -7.20 -30.20 -17.11
N THR A 280 -6.89 -30.09 -18.40
CA THR A 280 -5.81 -30.88 -19.05
C THR A 280 -4.44 -30.21 -18.96
N GLU A 281 -4.39 -28.95 -18.57
CA GLU A 281 -3.14 -28.24 -18.36
C GLU A 281 -2.39 -28.82 -17.14
N PRO A 282 -1.11 -29.19 -17.26
CA PRO A 282 -0.34 -29.75 -16.16
C PRO A 282 -0.32 -28.91 -14.88
N LEU A 283 -0.37 -27.58 -15.00
CA LEU A 283 -0.33 -26.63 -13.89
C LEU A 283 -1.74 -26.28 -13.36
N HIS A 284 -2.81 -26.83 -13.91
CA HIS A 284 -4.19 -26.53 -13.49
C HIS A 284 -4.38 -26.68 -11.96
N ASN A 285 -3.87 -27.74 -11.37
CA ASN A 285 -4.01 -28.00 -9.94
C ASN A 285 -3.10 -27.10 -9.05
N GLU A 286 -2.18 -26.37 -9.65
CA GLU A 286 -1.29 -25.44 -8.96
C GLU A 286 -1.89 -24.02 -8.90
N LEU A 287 -2.92 -23.73 -9.72
CA LEU A 287 -3.62 -22.47 -9.72
C LEU A 287 -4.40 -22.26 -8.41
N ARG A 288 -4.23 -21.07 -7.83
CA ARG A 288 -5.01 -20.54 -6.71
C ARG A 288 -5.73 -19.29 -7.19
N THR A 289 -7.01 -19.17 -6.84
CA THR A 289 -7.86 -18.04 -7.23
C THR A 289 -8.51 -17.44 -6.01
N GLY A 290 -8.60 -16.12 -5.95
CA GLY A 290 -9.20 -15.42 -4.83
C GLY A 290 -9.63 -14.01 -5.20
N VAL A 291 -10.40 -13.39 -4.31
CA VAL A 291 -10.70 -11.96 -4.38
C VAL A 291 -9.53 -11.17 -3.81
N SER A 292 -9.31 -9.98 -4.36
CA SER A 292 -8.45 -8.97 -3.74
C SER A 292 -9.34 -7.89 -3.13
N LEU A 293 -9.04 -7.42 -1.93
CA LEU A 293 -9.75 -6.28 -1.35
C LEU A 293 -9.24 -4.97 -1.95
N CYS A 294 -9.19 -4.92 -3.27
CA CYS A 294 -8.72 -3.77 -4.04
C CYS A 294 -9.79 -3.29 -5.04
N THR A 295 -9.88 -1.97 -5.18
CA THR A 295 -10.77 -1.31 -6.15
C THR A 295 -9.97 -0.32 -6.98
N GLY A 296 -10.06 -0.43 -8.30
CA GLY A 296 -9.54 0.55 -9.24
C GLY A 296 -10.61 1.58 -9.60
N TYR A 297 -10.20 2.83 -9.73
CA TYR A 297 -11.10 3.93 -10.07
C TYR A 297 -10.35 5.05 -10.79
N VAL A 298 -11.09 5.94 -11.43
CA VAL A 298 -10.58 7.23 -11.93
C VAL A 298 -11.02 8.30 -10.96
N VAL A 299 -10.08 9.10 -10.52
CA VAL A 299 -10.33 10.28 -9.69
C VAL A 299 -10.74 11.44 -10.59
N PHE A 300 -11.82 12.12 -10.22
CA PHE A 300 -12.19 13.42 -10.73
C PHE A 300 -11.66 14.50 -9.78
N ASP A 301 -10.85 15.42 -10.26
CA ASP A 301 -10.51 16.61 -9.45
C ASP A 301 -11.76 17.50 -9.38
N SER A 302 -12.50 17.36 -8.29
CA SER A 302 -13.75 18.05 -8.02
C SER A 302 -13.56 19.54 -7.74
N THR A 303 -12.34 20.01 -7.62
CA THR A 303 -11.99 21.42 -7.39
C THR A 303 -11.77 22.17 -8.70
N GLN A 304 -11.60 21.44 -9.82
CA GLN A 304 -11.26 22.01 -11.11
C GLN A 304 -12.36 21.85 -12.17
N PRO A 305 -12.54 22.85 -13.06
CA PRO A 305 -13.35 22.68 -14.28
C PRO A 305 -12.81 21.56 -15.17
N PRO A 306 -13.68 20.69 -15.74
CA PRO A 306 -15.13 20.72 -15.64
C PRO A 306 -15.73 19.82 -14.56
N PHE A 307 -14.88 19.11 -13.76
CA PHE A 307 -15.35 18.11 -12.79
C PHE A 307 -15.84 18.71 -11.46
N ASP A 308 -15.78 20.02 -11.30
CA ASP A 308 -16.46 20.78 -10.26
C ASP A 308 -18.01 20.82 -10.47
N ASP A 309 -18.51 20.23 -11.56
CA ASP A 309 -19.95 20.04 -11.81
C ASP A 309 -20.30 18.55 -11.74
N VAL A 310 -21.20 18.20 -10.84
CA VAL A 310 -21.65 16.82 -10.62
C VAL A 310 -22.27 16.18 -11.87
N ASN A 311 -22.93 16.97 -12.73
CA ASN A 311 -23.50 16.46 -13.98
C ASN A 311 -22.41 16.04 -14.98
N VAL A 312 -21.25 16.70 -14.96
CA VAL A 312 -20.10 16.28 -15.77
C VAL A 312 -19.54 14.96 -15.24
N ARG A 313 -19.31 14.82 -13.94
CA ARG A 313 -18.82 13.57 -13.33
C ARG A 313 -19.76 12.40 -13.60
N LYS A 314 -21.08 12.60 -13.42
CA LYS A 314 -22.10 11.60 -13.75
C LYS A 314 -22.10 11.24 -15.25
N ALA A 315 -21.96 12.23 -16.12
CA ALA A 315 -21.93 11.99 -17.56
C ALA A 315 -20.72 11.13 -17.97
N PHE A 316 -19.54 11.41 -17.44
CA PHE A 316 -18.33 10.62 -17.69
C PHE A 316 -18.49 9.18 -17.17
N SER A 317 -19.09 9.02 -15.99
CA SER A 317 -19.36 7.70 -15.39
C SER A 317 -20.38 6.89 -16.20
N MET A 318 -21.46 7.52 -16.67
CA MET A 318 -22.52 6.86 -17.47
C MET A 318 -22.12 6.63 -18.93
N ALA A 319 -21.09 7.32 -19.42
CA ALA A 319 -20.53 7.09 -20.76
C ALA A 319 -19.49 5.97 -20.79
N PHE A 320 -19.10 5.43 -19.65
CA PHE A 320 -18.11 4.36 -19.51
C PHE A 320 -18.79 2.99 -19.43
N ASN A 321 -18.49 2.11 -20.39
CA ASN A 321 -19.00 0.74 -20.42
C ASN A 321 -18.06 -0.21 -19.65
N ARG A 322 -18.30 -0.39 -18.35
CA ARG A 322 -17.49 -1.23 -17.45
C ARG A 322 -17.37 -2.67 -17.94
N GLN A 323 -18.47 -3.24 -18.41
CA GLN A 323 -18.49 -4.62 -18.88
C GLN A 323 -17.56 -4.81 -20.08
N GLN A 324 -17.72 -3.98 -21.11
CA GLN A 324 -16.85 -4.01 -22.29
C GLN A 324 -15.40 -3.72 -21.94
N PHE A 325 -15.15 -2.80 -21.00
CA PHE A 325 -13.81 -2.46 -20.55
C PHE A 325 -13.10 -3.67 -19.94
N ILE A 326 -13.79 -4.42 -19.07
CA ILE A 326 -13.23 -5.63 -18.43
C ILE A 326 -13.00 -6.73 -19.46
N GLU A 327 -13.96 -6.98 -20.32
CA GLU A 327 -13.84 -8.03 -21.36
C GLU A 327 -12.63 -7.82 -22.28
N VAL A 328 -12.27 -6.55 -22.53
CA VAL A 328 -11.18 -6.21 -23.46
C VAL A 328 -9.83 -6.06 -22.74
N ILE A 329 -9.82 -5.42 -21.56
CA ILE A 329 -8.57 -5.03 -20.88
C ILE A 329 -8.19 -6.02 -19.79
N PHE A 330 -9.17 -6.58 -19.07
CA PHE A 330 -8.94 -7.46 -17.90
C PHE A 330 -9.72 -8.78 -18.03
N PRO A 331 -9.62 -9.51 -19.15
CA PRO A 331 -10.39 -10.74 -19.33
C PRO A 331 -10.13 -11.70 -18.16
N ASP A 332 -11.23 -12.09 -17.48
CA ASP A 332 -11.26 -13.01 -16.33
C ASP A 332 -10.42 -12.58 -15.09
N ARG A 333 -9.90 -11.35 -15.07
CA ARG A 333 -8.99 -10.86 -14.01
C ARG A 333 -9.61 -9.82 -13.08
N ALA A 334 -10.79 -9.34 -13.41
CA ALA A 334 -11.47 -8.32 -12.63
C ALA A 334 -12.98 -8.49 -12.70
N LEU A 335 -13.65 -7.95 -11.69
CA LEU A 335 -15.09 -7.78 -11.64
C LEU A 335 -15.45 -6.31 -11.88
N PRO A 336 -16.61 -6.00 -12.48
CA PRO A 336 -17.04 -4.61 -12.64
C PRO A 336 -17.30 -3.96 -11.28
N ALA A 337 -16.60 -2.87 -10.99
CA ALA A 337 -16.83 -2.09 -9.78
C ALA A 337 -18.01 -1.13 -10.00
N ILE A 338 -19.11 -1.40 -9.32
CA ILE A 338 -20.27 -0.50 -9.27
C ILE A 338 -20.05 0.58 -8.22
N GLY A 339 -19.36 0.25 -7.15
CA GLY A 339 -19.05 1.12 -6.03
C GLY A 339 -17.62 0.94 -5.51
N LEU A 340 -17.41 1.46 -4.32
CA LEU A 340 -16.11 1.56 -3.67
C LEU A 340 -15.65 0.26 -3.03
N TYR A 341 -16.57 -0.46 -2.35
CA TYR A 341 -16.20 -1.62 -1.56
C TYR A 341 -16.08 -2.89 -2.43
N PRO A 342 -14.91 -3.58 -2.41
CA PRO A 342 -14.74 -4.82 -3.17
C PRO A 342 -15.47 -5.99 -2.49
N PRO A 343 -15.83 -7.04 -3.27
CA PRO A 343 -16.37 -8.28 -2.72
C PRO A 343 -15.44 -8.88 -1.66
N GLY A 344 -16.03 -9.28 -0.52
CA GLY A 344 -15.29 -9.81 0.63
C GLY A 344 -14.96 -8.78 1.71
N LEU A 345 -15.04 -7.49 1.41
CA LEU A 345 -14.92 -6.45 2.43
C LEU A 345 -16.21 -6.39 3.28
N PRO A 346 -16.13 -6.27 4.61
CA PRO A 346 -17.29 -5.89 5.41
C PRO A 346 -17.92 -4.60 4.88
N GLY A 347 -19.22 -4.61 4.65
CA GLY A 347 -19.91 -3.46 4.03
C GLY A 347 -20.15 -3.60 2.53
N PHE A 348 -19.49 -4.54 1.82
CA PHE A 348 -19.83 -4.81 0.43
C PHE A 348 -21.34 -5.05 0.26
N ASN A 349 -21.96 -4.29 -0.67
CA ASN A 349 -23.40 -4.34 -0.89
C ASN A 349 -23.71 -4.71 -2.34
N ILE A 350 -24.10 -5.96 -2.57
CA ILE A 350 -24.49 -6.45 -3.89
C ILE A 350 -25.72 -5.74 -4.47
N SER A 351 -26.51 -5.07 -3.62
CA SER A 351 -27.71 -4.31 -4.01
C SER A 351 -27.45 -2.83 -4.26
N LEU A 352 -26.18 -2.39 -4.17
CA LEU A 352 -25.79 -1.01 -4.45
C LEU A 352 -26.26 -0.58 -5.83
N GLN A 353 -26.89 0.59 -5.92
CA GLN A 353 -27.35 1.16 -7.17
C GLN A 353 -26.25 2.03 -7.77
N GLY A 354 -25.64 1.54 -8.84
CA GLY A 354 -24.61 2.29 -9.55
C GLY A 354 -25.17 3.20 -10.64
N LEU A 355 -24.31 4.03 -11.21
CA LEU A 355 -24.61 4.78 -12.42
C LEU A 355 -24.51 3.85 -13.63
N PRO A 356 -25.64 3.55 -14.33
CA PRO A 356 -25.63 2.60 -15.42
C PRO A 356 -24.93 3.17 -16.66
N TYR A 357 -24.44 2.29 -17.54
CA TYR A 357 -23.97 2.70 -18.85
C TYR A 357 -25.15 3.20 -19.70
N ASP A 358 -25.22 4.51 -19.94
CA ASP A 358 -26.22 5.16 -20.74
C ASP A 358 -25.65 6.41 -21.44
N PRO A 359 -25.05 6.26 -22.63
CA PRO A 359 -24.47 7.39 -23.36
C PRO A 359 -25.47 8.47 -23.75
N GLN A 360 -26.76 8.14 -23.90
CA GLN A 360 -27.79 9.14 -24.21
C GLN A 360 -28.03 10.02 -22.98
N LYS A 361 -28.25 9.43 -21.84
CA LYS A 361 -28.42 10.14 -20.56
C LYS A 361 -27.18 10.93 -20.19
N ALA A 362 -25.99 10.38 -20.43
CA ALA A 362 -24.72 11.06 -20.22
C ALA A 362 -24.64 12.38 -21.01
N ARG A 363 -25.01 12.38 -22.30
CA ARG A 363 -25.06 13.60 -23.11
C ARG A 363 -26.11 14.60 -22.63
N GLU A 364 -27.25 14.13 -22.11
CA GLU A 364 -28.27 15.01 -21.51
C GLU A 364 -27.74 15.70 -20.27
N LEU A 365 -27.01 14.98 -19.39
CA LEU A 365 -26.38 15.53 -18.19
C LEU A 365 -25.32 16.59 -18.57
N LEU A 366 -24.47 16.32 -19.58
CA LEU A 366 -23.54 17.34 -20.07
C LEU A 366 -24.25 18.61 -20.51
N LYS A 367 -25.35 18.50 -21.28
CA LYS A 367 -26.13 19.66 -21.71
C LYS A 367 -26.70 20.47 -20.53
N GLN A 368 -27.01 19.78 -19.41
CA GLN A 368 -27.54 20.39 -18.19
C GLN A 368 -26.46 20.95 -17.27
N SER A 369 -25.19 20.58 -17.48
CA SER A 369 -24.07 21.08 -16.71
C SER A 369 -23.84 22.57 -17.00
N LYS A 370 -23.12 23.25 -16.13
CA LYS A 370 -22.74 24.67 -16.34
C LYS A 370 -21.83 24.89 -17.55
N TYR A 371 -21.23 23.81 -18.09
CA TYR A 371 -20.36 23.84 -19.27
C TYR A 371 -21.07 23.47 -20.58
N GLY A 372 -22.25 22.85 -20.50
CA GLY A 372 -22.95 22.34 -21.67
C GLY A 372 -22.07 21.31 -22.42
N MET A 373 -22.14 21.37 -23.75
CA MET A 373 -21.32 20.49 -24.63
C MET A 373 -19.92 21.08 -24.93
N ASN A 374 -19.61 22.27 -24.43
CA ASN A 374 -18.33 22.96 -24.68
C ASN A 374 -17.45 22.86 -23.44
N LEU A 375 -16.97 21.68 -23.11
CA LEU A 375 -16.08 21.46 -21.99
C LEU A 375 -14.72 22.14 -22.23
N PRO A 376 -14.06 22.68 -21.19
CA PRO A 376 -12.66 23.11 -21.28
C PRO A 376 -11.76 21.91 -21.62
N PRO A 377 -10.51 22.15 -22.04
CA PRO A 377 -9.53 21.08 -22.24
C PRO A 377 -9.39 20.22 -20.98
N ILE A 378 -9.36 18.91 -21.16
CA ILE A 378 -9.24 17.95 -20.08
C ILE A 378 -7.93 17.18 -20.26
N VAL A 379 -7.17 17.09 -19.17
CA VAL A 379 -5.94 16.31 -19.07
C VAL A 379 -6.18 15.12 -18.15
N PHE A 380 -5.79 13.94 -18.60
CA PHE A 380 -5.71 12.73 -17.80
C PHE A 380 -4.24 12.44 -17.51
N THR A 381 -3.85 12.48 -16.26
CA THR A 381 -2.50 12.11 -15.82
C THR A 381 -2.44 10.61 -15.58
N ASP A 382 -1.57 9.91 -16.31
CA ASP A 382 -1.38 8.46 -16.27
C ASP A 382 0.03 8.08 -15.81
N ALA A 383 0.12 6.98 -15.05
CA ALA A 383 1.40 6.41 -14.64
C ALA A 383 2.16 5.72 -15.79
N GLY A 384 1.53 5.52 -16.95
CA GLY A 384 2.12 4.95 -18.14
C GLY A 384 2.74 3.56 -18.00
N ILE A 385 3.08 2.98 -19.15
CA ILE A 385 3.93 1.77 -19.22
C ILE A 385 5.21 2.18 -19.94
N GLY A 386 6.20 2.65 -19.20
CA GLY A 386 7.37 3.30 -19.76
C GLY A 386 7.00 4.60 -20.46
N SER A 387 7.31 4.70 -21.78
CA SER A 387 6.93 5.86 -22.62
C SER A 387 5.52 5.76 -23.22
N ASP A 388 4.85 4.61 -23.07
CA ASP A 388 3.58 4.34 -23.74
C ASP A 388 2.40 4.62 -22.82
N ILE A 389 1.27 5.02 -23.43
CA ILE A 389 0.00 5.20 -22.74
C ILE A 389 -0.52 3.82 -22.33
N SER A 390 -1.00 3.70 -21.11
CA SER A 390 -1.62 2.48 -20.62
C SER A 390 -2.85 2.10 -21.47
N PRO A 391 -3.00 0.84 -21.89
CA PRO A 391 -4.11 0.40 -22.75
C PRO A 391 -5.49 0.67 -22.16
N ASP A 392 -5.63 0.59 -20.85
CA ASP A 392 -6.87 0.87 -20.12
C ASP A 392 -7.25 2.36 -20.22
N ILE A 393 -6.29 3.28 -20.06
CA ILE A 393 -6.55 4.72 -20.20
C ILE A 393 -6.87 5.09 -21.65
N ALA A 394 -6.18 4.47 -22.61
CA ALA A 394 -6.49 4.66 -24.03
C ALA A 394 -7.92 4.20 -24.35
N ALA A 395 -8.37 3.04 -23.81
CA ALA A 395 -9.72 2.52 -23.98
C ALA A 395 -10.78 3.44 -23.35
N MET A 396 -10.53 3.97 -22.14
CA MET A 396 -11.44 4.94 -21.50
C MET A 396 -11.59 6.22 -22.32
N ALA A 397 -10.48 6.80 -22.77
CA ALA A 397 -10.46 8.00 -23.60
C ALA A 397 -11.25 7.81 -24.91
N ASP A 398 -11.12 6.63 -25.55
CA ASP A 398 -11.88 6.29 -26.76
C ASP A 398 -13.40 6.16 -26.48
N MET A 399 -13.78 5.54 -25.36
CA MET A 399 -15.18 5.45 -24.94
C MET A 399 -15.79 6.85 -24.73
N TRP A 400 -15.11 7.77 -24.06
CA TRP A 400 -15.60 9.14 -23.85
C TRP A 400 -15.67 9.92 -25.17
N LYS A 401 -14.67 9.76 -26.04
CA LYS A 401 -14.71 10.36 -27.38
C LYS A 401 -15.90 9.87 -28.19
N LYS A 402 -16.14 8.56 -28.21
CA LYS A 402 -17.26 7.94 -28.93
C LYS A 402 -18.62 8.33 -28.35
N ASN A 403 -18.74 8.31 -27.02
CA ASN A 403 -20.03 8.42 -26.35
C ASN A 403 -20.43 9.88 -26.03
N LEU A 404 -19.46 10.75 -25.76
CA LEU A 404 -19.68 12.15 -25.39
C LEU A 404 -19.21 13.14 -26.47
N GLY A 405 -18.34 12.72 -27.38
CA GLY A 405 -17.65 13.60 -28.32
C GLY A 405 -16.52 14.40 -27.68
N VAL A 406 -16.05 13.99 -26.49
CA VAL A 406 -15.01 14.67 -25.72
C VAL A 406 -13.65 14.04 -26.01
N THR A 407 -12.69 14.86 -26.39
CA THR A 407 -11.28 14.43 -26.56
C THR A 407 -10.49 14.79 -25.30
N ILE A 408 -9.74 13.82 -24.78
CA ILE A 408 -8.91 13.97 -23.58
C ILE A 408 -7.45 13.96 -24.01
N THR A 409 -6.65 14.84 -23.44
CA THR A 409 -5.19 14.82 -23.53
C THR A 409 -4.66 13.90 -22.45
N ILE A 410 -3.84 12.91 -22.79
CA ILE A 410 -3.19 12.04 -21.81
C ILE A 410 -1.79 12.54 -21.58
N GLU A 411 -1.49 12.85 -20.33
CA GLU A 411 -0.16 13.16 -19.83
C GLU A 411 0.43 11.91 -19.19
N ASN A 412 1.42 11.33 -19.87
CA ASN A 412 2.07 10.12 -19.43
C ASN A 412 3.29 10.44 -18.55
N LEU A 413 3.29 9.98 -17.32
CA LEU A 413 4.38 10.16 -16.36
C LEU A 413 5.17 8.86 -16.18
N GLU A 414 6.44 8.99 -15.87
CA GLU A 414 7.22 7.87 -15.37
C GLU A 414 6.62 7.33 -14.05
N PRO A 415 6.39 6.01 -13.91
CA PRO A 415 5.69 5.44 -12.75
C PRO A 415 6.27 5.87 -11.39
N ASN A 416 7.61 6.04 -11.32
CA ASN A 416 8.28 6.45 -10.08
C ASN A 416 7.95 7.89 -9.63
N PHE A 417 7.51 8.75 -10.55
CA PHE A 417 7.15 10.14 -10.26
C PHE A 417 5.65 10.37 -10.17
N TYR A 418 4.85 9.38 -10.55
CA TYR A 418 3.40 9.50 -10.62
C TYR A 418 2.81 9.93 -9.26
N TYR A 419 3.08 9.18 -8.20
CA TYR A 419 2.55 9.47 -6.88
C TYR A 419 3.06 10.81 -6.32
N ASP A 420 4.33 11.15 -6.57
CA ASP A 420 4.88 12.45 -6.17
C ASP A 420 4.11 13.63 -6.81
N GLN A 421 3.69 13.47 -8.08
CA GLN A 421 2.88 14.47 -8.77
C GLN A 421 1.45 14.52 -8.23
N ILE A 422 0.83 13.36 -7.99
CA ILE A 422 -0.53 13.30 -7.42
C ILE A 422 -0.56 13.96 -6.03
N TYR A 423 0.32 13.57 -5.12
CA TYR A 423 0.34 14.12 -3.76
C TYR A 423 0.77 15.59 -3.67
N SER A 424 1.49 16.10 -4.66
CA SER A 424 1.81 17.54 -4.78
C SER A 424 0.75 18.37 -5.50
N ASN A 425 -0.41 17.79 -5.83
CA ASN A 425 -1.48 18.41 -6.62
C ASN A 425 -1.01 18.94 -7.99
N ASN A 426 -0.01 18.31 -8.59
CA ASN A 426 0.50 18.64 -9.92
C ASN A 426 0.05 17.59 -10.94
N HIS A 427 -1.24 17.54 -11.17
CA HIS A 427 -1.90 16.55 -12.05
C HIS A 427 -3.00 17.20 -12.90
N GLY A 428 -3.46 16.49 -13.91
CA GLY A 428 -4.64 16.86 -14.69
C GLY A 428 -5.94 16.73 -13.89
N GLN A 429 -7.04 17.06 -14.54
CA GLN A 429 -8.38 16.97 -13.94
C GLN A 429 -8.86 15.53 -13.74
N LEU A 430 -8.22 14.58 -14.42
CA LEU A 430 -8.43 13.14 -14.28
C LEU A 430 -7.10 12.46 -13.98
N PHE A 431 -7.14 11.45 -13.14
CA PHE A 431 -5.98 10.57 -12.94
C PHE A 431 -6.41 9.19 -12.43
N SER A 432 -5.57 8.19 -12.67
CA SER A 432 -5.79 6.83 -12.19
C SER A 432 -5.69 6.75 -10.68
N GLY A 433 -6.59 6.03 -10.05
CA GLY A 433 -6.58 5.73 -8.62
C GLY A 433 -6.84 4.25 -8.37
N GLY A 434 -6.39 3.80 -7.23
CA GLY A 434 -6.66 2.46 -6.73
C GLY A 434 -6.46 2.43 -5.23
N TRP A 435 -7.25 1.60 -4.56
CA TRP A 435 -7.07 1.38 -3.14
C TRP A 435 -7.21 -0.09 -2.80
N CYS A 436 -6.26 -0.60 -2.05
CA CYS A 436 -6.32 -1.93 -1.46
C CYS A 436 -6.49 -1.79 0.04
N ALA A 437 -7.31 -2.65 0.63
CA ALA A 437 -7.51 -2.64 2.07
C ALA A 437 -6.21 -2.86 2.83
N ASP A 438 -5.86 -1.95 3.70
CA ASP A 438 -4.79 -2.12 4.69
C ASP A 438 -5.26 -2.98 5.86
N TYR A 439 -6.54 -2.93 6.12
CA TYR A 439 -7.31 -3.75 7.05
C TYR A 439 -8.76 -3.90 6.56
N PRO A 440 -9.45 -5.01 6.90
CA PRO A 440 -10.77 -5.33 6.35
C PRO A 440 -11.89 -4.56 7.05
N ASP A 441 -11.94 -3.25 6.83
CA ASP A 441 -12.98 -2.36 7.38
C ASP A 441 -13.38 -1.28 6.35
N PRO A 442 -14.68 -0.96 6.19
CA PRO A 442 -15.13 0.05 5.22
C PRO A 442 -14.60 1.47 5.52
N GLU A 443 -14.20 1.75 6.77
CA GLU A 443 -13.55 3.02 7.14
C GLU A 443 -12.26 3.23 6.35
N ASN A 444 -11.48 2.16 6.11
CA ASN A 444 -10.24 2.22 5.33
C ASN A 444 -10.44 2.67 3.89
N PHE A 445 -11.67 2.64 3.39
CA PHE A 445 -12.02 3.10 2.05
C PHE A 445 -12.74 4.46 2.10
N ALA A 446 -13.92 4.51 2.72
CA ALA A 446 -14.78 5.70 2.62
C ALA A 446 -14.21 6.91 3.35
N ASP A 447 -13.74 6.72 4.59
CA ASP A 447 -13.14 7.80 5.37
C ASP A 447 -11.80 8.26 4.79
N VAL A 448 -10.95 7.30 4.49
CA VAL A 448 -9.59 7.58 4.00
C VAL A 448 -9.62 8.30 2.66
N LEU A 449 -10.53 7.92 1.75
CA LEU A 449 -10.52 8.43 0.37
C LEU A 449 -11.49 9.59 0.11
N PHE A 450 -12.59 9.72 0.88
CA PHE A 450 -13.68 10.64 0.53
C PHE A 450 -14.10 11.60 1.65
N HIS A 451 -13.63 11.45 2.90
CA HIS A 451 -13.87 12.46 3.92
C HIS A 451 -13.17 13.77 3.56
N THR A 452 -13.87 14.90 3.70
CA THR A 452 -13.30 16.23 3.41
C THR A 452 -12.03 16.47 4.23
N GLY A 453 -10.95 16.83 3.56
CA GLY A 453 -9.66 17.12 4.18
C GLY A 453 -8.83 15.88 4.56
N SER A 454 -9.27 14.68 4.20
CA SER A 454 -8.40 13.50 4.30
C SER A 454 -7.19 13.65 3.37
N PRO A 455 -5.97 13.31 3.81
CA PRO A 455 -4.76 13.39 2.99
C PRO A 455 -4.82 12.54 1.70
N GLN A 456 -5.64 11.48 1.69
CA GLN A 456 -5.82 10.60 0.52
C GLN A 456 -7.00 11.02 -0.38
N ASN A 457 -7.73 12.05 -0.02
CA ASN A 457 -8.78 12.63 -0.86
C ASN A 457 -8.17 13.57 -1.93
N ASN A 458 -7.37 12.97 -2.82
CA ASN A 458 -6.59 13.71 -3.82
C ASN A 458 -7.46 14.40 -4.88
N GLY A 459 -8.72 14.00 -5.05
CA GLY A 459 -9.69 14.65 -5.93
C GLY A 459 -10.40 15.86 -5.32
N GLY A 460 -10.10 16.20 -4.05
CA GLY A 460 -10.69 17.34 -3.36
C GLY A 460 -12.23 17.27 -3.23
N TYR A 461 -12.80 16.06 -3.29
CA TYR A 461 -14.24 15.87 -3.11
C TYR A 461 -14.67 16.31 -1.72
N SER A 462 -15.82 16.97 -1.62
CA SER A 462 -16.36 17.46 -0.34
C SER A 462 -17.89 17.38 -0.36
N ASN A 463 -18.44 16.73 0.65
CA ASN A 463 -19.87 16.62 0.87
C ASN A 463 -20.15 16.59 2.38
N PRO A 464 -20.73 17.67 2.97
CA PRO A 464 -21.00 17.73 4.42
C PRO A 464 -21.95 16.66 4.95
N GLU A 465 -22.87 16.13 4.12
CA GLU A 465 -23.75 15.03 4.51
C GLU A 465 -22.95 13.71 4.63
N LEU A 466 -22.04 13.46 3.68
CA LEU A 466 -21.14 12.33 3.75
C LEU A 466 -20.21 12.44 4.97
N ASP A 467 -19.60 13.59 5.20
CA ASP A 467 -18.69 13.80 6.33
C ASP A 467 -19.39 13.51 7.66
N ALA A 468 -20.59 14.08 7.86
CA ALA A 468 -21.38 13.83 9.09
C ALA A 468 -21.74 12.35 9.28
N LEU A 469 -22.04 11.65 8.19
CA LEU A 469 -22.37 10.21 8.22
C LEU A 469 -21.14 9.36 8.56
N LEU A 470 -19.98 9.67 7.96
CA LEU A 470 -18.71 8.99 8.23
C LEU A 470 -18.26 9.22 9.69
N GLU A 471 -18.32 10.47 10.18
CA GLU A 471 -17.98 10.81 11.55
C GLU A 471 -18.86 10.08 12.57
N ALA A 472 -20.16 9.97 12.30
CA ALA A 472 -21.07 9.19 13.14
C ALA A 472 -20.76 7.67 13.09
N ALA A 473 -20.43 7.15 11.90
CA ALA A 473 -20.07 5.73 11.72
C ALA A 473 -18.77 5.34 12.43
N ARG A 474 -17.79 6.26 12.54
CA ARG A 474 -16.53 6.02 13.25
C ARG A 474 -16.73 5.55 14.69
N ILE A 475 -17.76 6.07 15.35
CA ILE A 475 -18.02 5.86 16.79
C ILE A 475 -19.26 5.01 17.08
N GLU A 476 -19.96 4.49 16.07
CA GLU A 476 -21.13 3.62 16.27
C GLU A 476 -20.67 2.24 16.77
N PRO A 477 -21.05 1.84 18.00
CA PRO A 477 -20.60 0.58 18.57
C PRO A 477 -21.36 -0.65 18.04
N ASP A 478 -22.59 -0.46 17.54
CA ASP A 478 -23.37 -1.54 16.92
C ASP A 478 -22.83 -1.81 15.52
N VAL A 479 -22.18 -2.96 15.33
CA VAL A 479 -21.55 -3.34 14.07
C VAL A 479 -22.54 -3.32 12.90
N THR A 480 -23.77 -3.78 13.11
CA THR A 480 -24.78 -3.84 12.04
C THR A 480 -25.20 -2.44 11.60
N LYS A 481 -25.45 -1.55 12.55
CA LYS A 481 -25.77 -0.14 12.25
C LYS A 481 -24.59 0.56 11.59
N ARG A 482 -23.38 0.36 12.12
CA ARG A 482 -22.16 0.92 11.58
C ARG A 482 -21.96 0.54 10.11
N ILE A 483 -22.09 -0.75 9.79
CA ILE A 483 -21.99 -1.22 8.40
C ILE A 483 -23.07 -0.60 7.52
N ALA A 484 -24.32 -0.49 8.00
CA ALA A 484 -25.40 0.16 7.26
C ALA A 484 -25.10 1.65 6.98
N MET A 485 -24.46 2.35 7.93
CA MET A 485 -24.04 3.75 7.72
C MET A 485 -22.95 3.85 6.63
N TYR A 486 -21.97 2.96 6.61
CA TYR A 486 -20.96 2.91 5.55
C TYR A 486 -21.56 2.54 4.18
N GLN A 487 -22.58 1.68 4.14
CA GLN A 487 -23.31 1.41 2.89
C GLN A 487 -24.08 2.62 2.39
N GLN A 488 -24.65 3.43 3.29
CA GLN A 488 -25.28 4.71 2.94
C GLN A 488 -24.23 5.71 2.43
N ALA A 489 -23.09 5.78 3.09
CA ALA A 489 -21.96 6.62 2.65
C ALA A 489 -21.49 6.24 1.24
N GLU A 490 -21.35 4.95 0.96
CA GLU A 490 -20.99 4.46 -0.37
C GLU A 490 -22.03 4.89 -1.42
N GLN A 491 -23.33 4.81 -1.11
CA GLN A 491 -24.39 5.26 -2.03
C GLN A 491 -24.28 6.75 -2.35
N ILE A 492 -23.97 7.61 -1.35
CA ILE A 492 -23.73 9.05 -1.59
C ILE A 492 -22.53 9.25 -2.52
N ILE A 493 -21.41 8.57 -2.27
CA ILE A 493 -20.19 8.63 -3.08
C ILE A 493 -20.48 8.26 -4.54
N VAL A 494 -21.26 7.21 -4.75
CA VAL A 494 -21.65 6.73 -6.10
C VAL A 494 -22.65 7.70 -6.76
N ASP A 495 -23.65 8.16 -6.02
CA ASP A 495 -24.68 9.07 -6.54
C ASP A 495 -24.10 10.42 -6.95
N ASP A 496 -23.08 10.91 -6.26
CA ASP A 496 -22.37 12.13 -6.59
C ASP A 496 -21.29 11.95 -7.65
N ALA A 497 -21.08 10.70 -8.10
CA ALA A 497 -19.94 10.36 -8.95
C ALA A 497 -18.63 10.97 -8.40
N ALA A 498 -18.36 10.78 -7.12
CA ALA A 498 -17.15 11.31 -6.48
C ALA A 498 -15.87 10.74 -7.14
N ALA A 499 -15.96 9.52 -7.65
CA ALA A 499 -14.99 8.88 -8.52
C ALA A 499 -15.71 8.00 -9.57
N LEU A 500 -15.02 7.60 -10.62
CA LEU A 500 -15.47 6.58 -11.56
C LEU A 500 -14.89 5.23 -11.13
N PHE A 501 -15.64 4.40 -10.43
CA PHE A 501 -15.24 3.03 -10.09
C PHE A 501 -15.21 2.18 -11.36
N THR A 502 -14.09 1.45 -11.55
CA THR A 502 -13.84 0.69 -12.78
C THR A 502 -13.85 -0.80 -12.55
N ILE A 503 -12.99 -1.30 -11.67
CA ILE A 503 -12.78 -2.73 -11.45
C ILE A 503 -12.59 -3.06 -9.96
N HIS A 504 -12.98 -4.28 -9.57
CA HIS A 504 -12.49 -4.96 -8.39
C HIS A 504 -11.53 -6.06 -8.83
N TYR A 505 -10.36 -6.11 -8.24
CA TYR A 505 -9.31 -7.03 -8.65
C TYR A 505 -9.56 -8.46 -8.16
N LEU A 506 -9.14 -9.42 -8.97
CA LEU A 506 -9.03 -10.82 -8.61
C LEU A 506 -7.56 -11.22 -8.55
N ASN A 507 -7.21 -12.08 -7.62
CA ASN A 507 -5.86 -12.62 -7.45
C ASN A 507 -5.79 -14.03 -8.05
N PHE A 508 -4.74 -14.27 -8.82
CA PHE A 508 -4.43 -15.55 -9.42
C PHE A 508 -2.95 -15.85 -9.24
N GLU A 509 -2.66 -16.99 -8.63
CA GLU A 509 -1.29 -17.40 -8.36
C GLU A 509 -1.09 -18.88 -8.66
N LEU A 510 0.08 -19.21 -9.18
CA LEU A 510 0.57 -20.57 -9.26
C LEU A 510 1.46 -20.86 -8.05
N VAL A 511 1.20 -21.97 -7.39
CA VAL A 511 1.90 -22.38 -6.16
C VAL A 511 2.39 -23.82 -6.32
N LYS A 512 3.71 -24.02 -6.21
CA LYS A 512 4.31 -25.35 -6.33
C LYS A 512 3.73 -26.34 -5.31
N PRO A 513 3.47 -27.60 -5.69
CA PRO A 513 2.82 -28.58 -4.82
C PRO A 513 3.56 -28.89 -3.52
N TYR A 514 4.88 -28.68 -3.48
CA TYR A 514 5.69 -28.86 -2.28
C TYR A 514 5.62 -27.67 -1.31
N VAL A 515 5.06 -26.53 -1.72
CA VAL A 515 4.77 -25.41 -0.83
C VAL A 515 3.47 -25.70 -0.10
N LYS A 516 3.54 -25.92 1.20
CA LYS A 516 2.41 -26.27 2.05
C LYS A 516 2.05 -25.12 2.98
N GLY A 517 0.80 -25.10 3.46
CA GLY A 517 0.30 -24.06 4.35
C GLY A 517 0.06 -22.72 3.65
N TYR A 518 0.27 -22.62 2.34
CA TYR A 518 -0.02 -21.42 1.58
C TYR A 518 -1.53 -21.13 1.55
N VAL A 519 -1.88 -19.87 1.78
CA VAL A 519 -3.24 -19.32 1.66
C VAL A 519 -3.16 -18.07 0.82
N LEU A 520 -3.91 -18.00 -0.28
CA LEU A 520 -4.07 -16.77 -1.05
C LEU A 520 -4.96 -15.81 -0.25
N THR A 521 -4.35 -14.77 0.30
CA THR A 521 -5.03 -13.80 1.15
C THR A 521 -5.53 -12.59 0.35
N PRO A 522 -6.69 -12.02 0.71
CA PRO A 522 -7.24 -10.88 -0.03
C PRO A 522 -6.54 -9.54 0.27
N ILE A 523 -5.68 -9.49 1.30
CA ILE A 523 -4.77 -8.38 1.63
C ILE A 523 -3.37 -8.95 1.91
N ASP A 524 -2.37 -8.09 1.86
CA ASP A 524 -0.98 -8.48 2.15
C ASP A 524 -0.79 -8.74 3.65
N ILE A 525 -0.52 -10.00 4.01
CA ILE A 525 -0.14 -10.44 5.36
C ILE A 525 1.08 -11.37 5.29
N PRO A 526 1.91 -11.48 6.35
CA PRO A 526 3.12 -12.29 6.35
C PRO A 526 2.77 -13.79 6.54
N ILE A 527 2.26 -14.41 5.48
CA ILE A 527 1.81 -15.82 5.52
C ILE A 527 2.95 -16.81 5.61
N GLU A 528 4.18 -16.43 5.25
CA GLU A 528 5.33 -17.33 5.14
C GLU A 528 5.67 -18.01 6.49
N ARG A 529 5.34 -17.39 7.61
CA ARG A 529 5.50 -17.98 8.95
C ARG A 529 4.62 -19.21 9.18
N TYR A 530 3.55 -19.37 8.39
CA TYR A 530 2.61 -20.50 8.47
C TYR A 530 2.90 -21.59 7.43
N MET A 531 3.90 -21.37 6.57
CA MET A 531 4.21 -22.25 5.44
C MET A 531 5.36 -23.19 5.77
N TRP A 532 5.43 -24.30 5.02
CA TRP A 532 6.58 -25.22 5.04
C TRP A 532 6.82 -25.83 3.66
N LEU A 533 8.02 -26.33 3.44
CA LEU A 533 8.40 -27.02 2.21
C LEU A 533 8.43 -28.53 2.46
N GLU A 534 7.77 -29.32 1.61
CA GLU A 534 7.68 -30.77 1.72
C GLU A 534 8.20 -31.44 0.45
N GLY A 535 9.43 -31.95 0.49
CA GLY A 535 10.03 -32.67 -0.63
C GLY A 535 10.57 -31.78 -1.78
N LYS A 536 10.93 -30.55 -1.46
CA LYS A 536 11.62 -29.66 -2.41
C LYS A 536 13.04 -30.12 -2.71
#